data_7c3a63b10d3246dc4fa7e1497ff9a1ea
#
_entry.id   7c3a63b10d3246dc4fa7e1497ff9a1ea
#
_cell.length_a   1.000
_cell.length_b   1.000
_cell.length_c   1.000
_cell.angle_alpha   90.00
_cell.angle_beta   90.00
_cell.angle_gamma   90.00
#
_symmetry.space_group_name_H-M   'P 1'
#
loop_
_entity.id
_entity.type
_entity.pdbx_description
1 polymer ?
#
loop_
_entity_poly.entity_id
_entity_poly.type
_entity_poly.pdbx_seq_one_letter_code
_entity_poly.pdbx_strand_id
1 'polypeptide(L)'
;MSLRFHEIAESYHRILNPFTEDQLMLVGEICRLHPGMKQLDLACGKAEMLCRWVQKYGISGVGVDISSVFLDAARERAAELDVTEKVRFVQGDAGQYPQATHDFDVVSCIGATWIGNGLTGTLQLMTPALKPGGLLLIGEPYWIEPPPETAYAAMGISKGDYVSLYDTLDRFESAGMRLVEMVLADHYGWDRYEAPQWMAVDDFLCSNPDDPDAPELNEWISNNRRVYLKYGRHYLGWGVFVLRLSH
;
A
#
# COMPACT_ATOMS: atom_id res chain seq x y z
N MET A 1 -11.15 -4.86 10.07
CA MET A 1 -10.31 -6.10 10.00
C MET A 1 -9.28 -6.00 11.11
N SER A 2 -9.04 -7.09 11.87
CA SER A 2 -7.98 -7.10 12.88
C SER A 2 -6.60 -7.18 12.19
N LEU A 3 -5.56 -6.63 12.84
CA LEU A 3 -4.18 -6.73 12.34
C LEU A 3 -3.77 -8.20 12.14
N ARG A 4 -4.14 -9.08 13.09
CA ARG A 4 -3.83 -10.52 13.03
C ARG A 4 -4.43 -11.18 11.78
N PHE A 5 -5.68 -10.88 11.42
CA PHE A 5 -6.30 -11.43 10.21
C PHE A 5 -5.60 -10.98 8.95
N HIS A 6 -5.20 -9.72 8.92
CA HIS A 6 -4.40 -9.18 7.82
C HIS A 6 -3.03 -9.89 7.71
N GLU A 7 -2.33 -10.07 8.82
CA GLU A 7 -1.04 -10.78 8.86
C GLU A 7 -1.15 -12.23 8.35
N ILE A 8 -2.23 -12.95 8.72
CA ILE A 8 -2.49 -14.32 8.23
C ILE A 8 -2.80 -14.31 6.73
N ALA A 9 -3.72 -13.47 6.28
CA ALA A 9 -4.13 -13.40 4.89
C ALA A 9 -2.98 -13.02 3.96
N GLU A 10 -2.12 -12.11 4.39
CA GLU A 10 -0.98 -11.64 3.61
C GLU A 10 0.26 -12.54 3.71
N SER A 11 0.19 -13.69 4.41
CA SER A 11 1.37 -14.54 4.66
C SER A 11 2.07 -15.00 3.37
N TYR A 12 1.33 -15.22 2.28
CA TYR A 12 1.85 -15.65 0.98
C TYR A 12 2.29 -14.51 0.07
N HIS A 13 2.01 -13.25 0.42
CA HIS A 13 2.40 -12.10 -0.38
C HIS A 13 3.76 -11.55 0.02
N ARG A 14 4.52 -11.08 -0.96
CA ARG A 14 5.64 -10.15 -0.77
C ARG A 14 5.20 -8.70 -1.01
N ILE A 15 4.38 -8.47 -2.03
CA ILE A 15 3.77 -7.17 -2.35
C ILE A 15 2.35 -7.19 -1.78
N LEU A 16 2.06 -6.32 -0.81
CA LEU A 16 0.79 -6.25 -0.09
C LEU A 16 -0.22 -5.32 -0.80
N ASN A 17 -0.24 -5.35 -2.13
CA ASN A 17 -1.06 -4.50 -2.98
C ASN A 17 -1.36 -5.22 -4.30
N PRO A 18 -2.39 -4.84 -5.07
CA PRO A 18 -2.72 -5.45 -6.35
C PRO A 18 -1.74 -5.05 -7.48
N PHE A 19 -0.46 -5.04 -7.17
CA PHE A 19 0.63 -4.65 -8.07
C PHE A 19 1.51 -5.85 -8.40
N THR A 20 1.92 -5.93 -9.65
CA THR A 20 2.94 -6.90 -10.06
C THR A 20 4.34 -6.37 -9.75
N GLU A 21 5.32 -7.27 -9.74
CA GLU A 21 6.73 -6.90 -9.57
C GLU A 21 7.20 -5.93 -10.67
N ASP A 22 6.78 -6.15 -11.92
CA ASP A 22 7.13 -5.29 -13.05
C ASP A 22 6.54 -3.87 -12.87
N GLN A 23 5.31 -3.75 -12.42
CA GLN A 23 4.67 -2.46 -12.12
C GLN A 23 5.37 -1.73 -10.97
N LEU A 24 5.75 -2.46 -9.90
CA LEU A 24 6.52 -1.91 -8.78
C LEU A 24 7.87 -1.36 -9.27
N MET A 25 8.56 -2.08 -10.14
CA MET A 25 9.84 -1.64 -10.71
C MET A 25 9.67 -0.48 -11.69
N LEU A 26 8.59 -0.45 -12.47
CA LEU A 26 8.24 0.66 -13.36
C LEU A 26 8.06 1.98 -12.59
N VAL A 27 7.37 1.95 -11.43
CA VAL A 27 7.25 3.15 -10.57
C VAL A 27 8.63 3.68 -10.17
N GLY A 28 9.58 2.81 -9.82
CA GLY A 28 10.96 3.20 -9.51
C GLY A 28 11.68 3.88 -10.69
N GLU A 29 11.46 3.39 -11.91
CA GLU A 29 11.99 3.99 -13.15
C GLU A 29 11.38 5.37 -13.42
N ILE A 30 10.07 5.49 -13.28
CA ILE A 30 9.33 6.77 -13.39
C ILE A 30 9.87 7.80 -12.40
N CYS A 31 10.17 7.39 -11.17
CA CYS A 31 10.77 8.25 -10.15
C CYS A 31 12.22 8.64 -10.45
N ARG A 32 12.84 8.05 -11.49
CA ARG A 32 14.23 8.28 -11.87
C ARG A 32 15.21 8.11 -10.69
N LEU A 33 14.98 7.05 -9.92
CA LEU A 33 15.76 6.77 -8.73
C LEU A 33 17.24 6.56 -9.07
N HIS A 34 18.13 7.10 -8.25
CA HIS A 34 19.58 6.98 -8.43
C HIS A 34 20.30 6.98 -7.07
N PRO A 35 21.57 6.51 -7.01
CA PRO A 35 22.34 6.48 -5.77
C PRO A 35 22.39 7.86 -5.08
N GLY A 36 22.25 7.84 -3.76
CA GLY A 36 22.24 9.04 -2.91
C GLY A 36 20.84 9.58 -2.60
N MET A 37 19.80 9.16 -3.33
CA MET A 37 18.41 9.47 -2.96
C MET A 37 17.99 8.71 -1.70
N LYS A 38 17.02 9.30 -0.97
CA LYS A 38 16.42 8.73 0.23
C LYS A 38 14.91 8.59 0.08
N GLN A 39 14.38 7.44 0.48
CA GLN A 39 12.94 7.18 0.54
C GLN A 39 12.45 7.03 1.98
N LEU A 40 11.29 7.61 2.28
CA LEU A 40 10.46 7.27 3.44
C LEU A 40 9.24 6.50 2.94
N ASP A 41 9.04 5.28 3.47
CA ASP A 41 7.92 4.42 3.11
C ASP A 41 7.02 4.21 4.34
N LEU A 42 5.86 4.85 4.31
CA LEU A 42 4.89 4.84 5.41
C LEU A 42 3.89 3.70 5.22
N ALA A 43 3.67 2.90 6.26
CA ALA A 43 2.98 1.62 6.22
C ALA A 43 3.62 0.69 5.18
N CYS A 44 4.92 0.47 5.33
CA CYS A 44 5.75 -0.22 4.34
C CYS A 44 5.46 -1.73 4.22
N GLY A 45 4.67 -2.31 5.12
CA GLY A 45 4.39 -3.73 5.16
C GLY A 45 5.68 -4.56 5.21
N LYS A 46 5.82 -5.53 4.31
CA LYS A 46 7.04 -6.35 4.15
C LYS A 46 8.16 -5.66 3.37
N ALA A 47 8.01 -4.37 3.07
CA ALA A 47 9.00 -3.49 2.44
C ALA A 47 9.61 -4.01 1.11
N GLU A 48 8.87 -4.81 0.34
CA GLU A 48 9.36 -5.34 -0.94
C GLU A 48 9.77 -4.20 -1.89
N MET A 49 8.94 -3.16 -2.00
CA MET A 49 9.25 -1.98 -2.82
C MET A 49 10.55 -1.32 -2.41
N LEU A 50 10.68 -0.98 -1.12
CA LEU A 50 11.87 -0.31 -0.59
C LEU A 50 13.14 -1.14 -0.80
N CYS A 51 13.12 -2.42 -0.42
CA CYS A 51 14.28 -3.30 -0.53
C CYS A 51 14.73 -3.49 -1.98
N ARG A 52 13.80 -3.69 -2.91
CA ARG A 52 14.08 -3.83 -4.35
C ARG A 52 14.65 -2.54 -4.95
N TRP A 53 14.11 -1.40 -4.58
CA TRP A 53 14.60 -0.13 -5.09
C TRP A 53 15.99 0.21 -4.53
N VAL A 54 16.26 -0.12 -3.27
CA VAL A 54 17.61 0.00 -2.69
C VAL A 54 18.59 -0.89 -3.45
N GLN A 55 18.22 -2.15 -3.73
CA GLN A 55 19.05 -3.08 -4.48
C GLN A 55 19.34 -2.59 -5.90
N LYS A 56 18.29 -2.21 -6.65
CA LYS A 56 18.41 -1.87 -8.08
C LYS A 56 19.00 -0.48 -8.30
N TYR A 57 18.57 0.51 -7.53
CA TYR A 57 18.91 1.92 -7.78
C TYR A 57 19.96 2.49 -6.82
N GLY A 58 20.33 1.75 -5.79
CA GLY A 58 21.35 2.19 -4.83
C GLY A 58 20.91 3.31 -3.90
N ILE A 59 19.60 3.55 -3.76
CA ILE A 59 19.04 4.51 -2.79
C ILE A 59 19.21 3.99 -1.36
N SER A 60 18.84 4.80 -0.39
CA SER A 60 18.65 4.37 1.01
C SER A 60 17.23 4.72 1.47
N GLY A 61 16.77 4.11 2.57
CA GLY A 61 15.44 4.47 3.02
C GLY A 61 15.07 3.98 4.41
N VAL A 62 13.89 4.48 4.82
CA VAL A 62 13.25 4.14 6.09
C VAL A 62 11.86 3.60 5.78
N GLY A 63 11.57 2.40 6.27
CA GLY A 63 10.23 1.81 6.27
C GLY A 63 9.62 1.88 7.66
N VAL A 64 8.38 2.30 7.75
CA VAL A 64 7.62 2.37 9.01
C VAL A 64 6.39 1.51 8.90
N ASP A 65 6.17 0.61 9.84
CA ASP A 65 4.95 -0.20 9.91
C ASP A 65 4.58 -0.52 11.35
N ILE A 66 3.31 -0.77 11.61
CA ILE A 66 2.81 -1.13 12.93
C ILE A 66 3.00 -2.63 13.22
N SER A 67 2.99 -3.48 12.19
CA SER A 67 3.13 -4.92 12.31
C SER A 67 4.57 -5.35 12.52
N SER A 68 4.84 -5.97 13.66
CA SER A 68 6.14 -6.61 13.89
C SER A 68 6.37 -7.80 12.95
N VAL A 69 5.31 -8.55 12.61
CA VAL A 69 5.35 -9.70 11.68
C VAL A 69 5.80 -9.26 10.30
N PHE A 70 5.23 -8.17 9.77
CA PHE A 70 5.65 -7.64 8.48
C PHE A 70 7.06 -7.07 8.52
N LEU A 71 7.44 -6.39 9.60
CA LEU A 71 8.79 -5.85 9.74
C LEU A 71 9.86 -6.94 9.91
N ASP A 72 9.53 -8.08 10.51
CA ASP A 72 10.45 -9.23 10.55
C ASP A 72 10.66 -9.79 9.14
N ALA A 73 9.60 -9.97 8.35
CA ALA A 73 9.71 -10.33 6.94
C ALA A 73 10.47 -9.28 6.10
N ALA A 74 10.33 -7.98 6.42
CA ALA A 74 11.08 -6.91 5.77
C ALA A 74 12.60 -7.00 6.07
N ARG A 75 12.97 -7.34 7.32
CA ARG A 75 14.39 -7.55 7.70
C ARG A 75 15.00 -8.76 7.01
N GLU A 76 14.25 -9.86 6.94
CA GLU A 76 14.65 -11.05 6.19
C GLU A 76 14.85 -10.69 4.70
N ARG A 77 13.91 -9.94 4.13
CA ARG A 77 14.00 -9.49 2.74
C ARG A 77 15.22 -8.59 2.46
N ALA A 78 15.51 -7.68 3.37
CA ALA A 78 16.68 -6.83 3.26
C ALA A 78 18.01 -7.64 3.31
N ALA A 79 18.04 -8.70 4.12
CA ALA A 79 19.18 -9.61 4.18
C ALA A 79 19.29 -10.45 2.89
N GLU A 80 18.18 -11.02 2.38
CA GLU A 80 18.14 -11.76 1.11
C GLU A 80 18.69 -10.95 -0.08
N LEU A 81 18.43 -9.64 -0.09
CA LEU A 81 18.82 -8.72 -1.18
C LEU A 81 20.16 -8.00 -0.91
N ASP A 82 20.82 -8.28 0.20
CA ASP A 82 22.09 -7.65 0.63
C ASP A 82 22.01 -6.12 0.72
N VAL A 83 20.91 -5.61 1.30
CA VAL A 83 20.65 -4.17 1.43
C VAL A 83 20.49 -3.67 2.88
N THR A 84 20.76 -4.51 3.87
CA THR A 84 20.54 -4.24 5.30
C THR A 84 21.17 -2.92 5.76
N GLU A 85 22.35 -2.57 5.27
CA GLU A 85 23.06 -1.35 5.65
C GLU A 85 22.44 -0.05 5.07
N LYS A 86 21.53 -0.18 4.11
CA LYS A 86 20.90 0.96 3.43
C LYS A 86 19.44 1.16 3.78
N VAL A 87 18.85 0.23 4.54
CA VAL A 87 17.44 0.31 4.99
C VAL A 87 17.35 0.34 6.49
N ARG A 88 16.39 1.09 7.01
CA ARG A 88 16.05 1.10 8.43
C ARG A 88 14.56 0.86 8.58
N PHE A 89 14.17 -0.10 9.41
CA PHE A 89 12.78 -0.37 9.73
C PHE A 89 12.44 0.12 11.13
N VAL A 90 11.31 0.80 11.24
CA VAL A 90 10.78 1.38 12.48
C VAL A 90 9.40 0.80 12.74
N GLN A 91 9.24 0.15 13.89
CA GLN A 91 7.92 -0.27 14.33
C GLN A 91 7.20 0.91 14.98
N GLY A 92 6.03 1.26 14.46
CA GLY A 92 5.23 2.36 14.99
C GLY A 92 4.07 2.75 14.09
N ASP A 93 3.27 3.67 14.60
CA ASP A 93 2.17 4.26 13.85
C ASP A 93 2.73 5.19 12.76
N ALA A 94 2.53 4.78 11.49
CA ALA A 94 3.00 5.54 10.34
C ALA A 94 2.35 6.93 10.24
N GLY A 95 1.14 7.10 10.79
CA GLY A 95 0.46 8.39 10.85
C GLY A 95 1.08 9.40 11.82
N GLN A 96 1.94 8.94 12.72
CA GLN A 96 2.63 9.79 13.70
C GLN A 96 4.14 9.93 13.44
N TYR A 97 4.65 9.23 12.45
CA TYR A 97 6.08 9.16 12.21
C TYR A 97 6.68 10.36 11.46
N PRO A 98 6.05 10.91 10.40
CA PRO A 98 6.65 11.95 9.61
C PRO A 98 6.93 13.21 10.43
N GLN A 99 8.17 13.71 10.31
CA GLN A 99 8.58 14.98 10.90
C GLN A 99 8.91 15.96 9.79
N ALA A 100 8.80 17.25 10.07
CA ALA A 100 9.11 18.33 9.13
C ALA A 100 10.64 18.46 8.93
N THR A 101 11.27 17.44 8.37
CA THR A 101 12.73 17.34 8.19
C THR A 101 13.17 17.71 6.78
N HIS A 102 12.28 17.62 5.78
CA HIS A 102 12.59 17.78 4.36
C HIS A 102 13.80 16.98 3.90
N ASP A 103 13.92 15.72 4.39
CA ASP A 103 15.12 14.88 4.20
C ASP A 103 14.98 13.85 3.08
N PHE A 104 13.75 13.61 2.58
CA PHE A 104 13.48 12.53 1.67
C PHE A 104 13.21 13.03 0.24
N ASP A 105 13.84 12.36 -0.73
CA ASP A 105 13.61 12.61 -2.15
C ASP A 105 12.30 12.01 -2.63
N VAL A 106 11.90 10.89 -2.00
CA VAL A 106 10.62 10.20 -2.22
C VAL A 106 9.97 9.91 -0.88
N VAL A 107 8.68 10.23 -0.75
CA VAL A 107 7.86 9.79 0.39
C VAL A 107 6.69 8.99 -0.18
N SER A 108 6.49 7.78 0.30
CA SER A 108 5.48 6.84 -0.18
C SER A 108 4.52 6.41 0.93
N CYS A 109 3.27 6.21 0.57
CA CYS A 109 2.25 5.50 1.33
C CYS A 109 1.39 4.70 0.35
N ILE A 110 1.62 3.40 0.28
CA ILE A 110 1.05 2.57 -0.78
C ILE A 110 -0.07 1.69 -0.21
N GLY A 111 -1.33 2.16 -0.39
CA GLY A 111 -2.52 1.42 0.04
C GLY A 111 -2.87 1.52 1.52
N ALA A 112 -2.47 2.61 2.19
CA ALA A 112 -2.74 2.83 3.62
C ALA A 112 -3.16 4.27 3.96
N THR A 113 -3.97 4.90 3.11
CA THR A 113 -4.36 6.31 3.27
C THR A 113 -5.19 6.61 4.52
N TRP A 114 -5.65 5.57 5.24
CA TRP A 114 -6.29 5.74 6.55
C TRP A 114 -5.33 6.30 7.63
N ILE A 115 -4.00 6.20 7.46
CA ILE A 115 -3.02 6.76 8.43
C ILE A 115 -3.14 8.27 8.60
N GLY A 116 -3.65 8.98 7.58
CA GLY A 116 -3.92 10.40 7.60
C GLY A 116 -5.41 10.74 7.60
N ASN A 117 -6.28 9.80 7.97
CA ASN A 117 -7.75 9.94 7.89
C ASN A 117 -8.25 10.18 6.45
N GLY A 118 -7.72 9.45 5.50
CA GLY A 118 -8.05 9.50 4.07
C GLY A 118 -6.95 10.12 3.22
N LEU A 119 -7.18 10.14 1.91
CA LEU A 119 -6.20 10.53 0.89
C LEU A 119 -5.59 11.93 1.15
N THR A 120 -6.43 12.94 1.29
CA THR A 120 -5.98 14.33 1.47
C THR A 120 -5.15 14.52 2.74
N GLY A 121 -5.60 13.96 3.86
CA GLY A 121 -4.87 14.05 5.12
C GLY A 121 -3.55 13.30 5.08
N THR A 122 -3.49 12.17 4.38
CA THR A 122 -2.24 11.43 4.19
C THR A 122 -1.24 12.21 3.36
N LEU A 123 -1.67 12.88 2.29
CA LEU A 123 -0.80 13.77 1.51
C LEU A 123 -0.25 14.93 2.35
N GLN A 124 -1.10 15.54 3.19
CA GLN A 124 -0.67 16.59 4.13
C GLN A 124 0.33 16.08 5.15
N LEU A 125 0.14 14.85 5.67
CA LEU A 125 1.04 14.18 6.58
C LEU A 125 2.42 13.91 5.96
N MET A 126 2.47 13.52 4.69
CA MET A 126 3.70 13.15 3.97
C MET A 126 4.55 14.37 3.56
N THR A 127 3.90 15.46 3.22
CA THR A 127 4.53 16.67 2.64
C THR A 127 5.69 17.24 3.46
N PRO A 128 5.61 17.37 4.81
CA PRO A 128 6.69 17.94 5.61
C PRO A 128 8.01 17.14 5.60
N ALA A 129 7.96 15.86 5.28
CA ALA A 129 9.15 15.04 5.17
C ALA A 129 9.85 15.17 3.80
N LEU A 130 9.15 15.70 2.79
CA LEU A 130 9.62 15.74 1.41
C LEU A 130 10.57 16.91 1.18
N LYS A 131 11.69 16.67 0.48
CA LYS A 131 12.57 17.71 -0.04
C LYS A 131 11.88 18.57 -1.07
N PRO A 132 12.31 19.85 -1.26
CA PRO A 132 11.90 20.64 -2.41
C PRO A 132 12.18 19.90 -3.74
N GLY A 133 11.15 19.77 -4.58
CA GLY A 133 11.24 19.06 -5.87
C GLY A 133 11.15 17.54 -5.79
N GLY A 134 11.01 16.97 -4.61
CA GLY A 134 10.81 15.53 -4.40
C GLY A 134 9.47 15.01 -4.91
N LEU A 135 9.24 13.72 -4.79
CA LEU A 135 8.04 13.01 -5.24
C LEU A 135 7.28 12.41 -4.07
N LEU A 136 5.95 12.57 -4.08
CA LEU A 136 5.03 11.80 -3.25
C LEU A 136 4.47 10.64 -4.07
N LEU A 137 4.45 9.46 -3.49
CA LEU A 137 3.81 8.28 -4.06
C LEU A 137 2.65 7.85 -3.18
N ILE A 138 1.48 7.76 -3.76
CA ILE A 138 0.30 7.33 -3.04
C ILE A 138 -0.36 6.16 -3.77
N GLY A 139 -0.59 5.06 -3.07
CA GLY A 139 -1.38 3.93 -3.56
C GLY A 139 -2.81 4.06 -3.08
N GLU A 140 -3.77 4.15 -4.00
CA GLU A 140 -5.17 4.44 -3.66
C GLU A 140 -6.14 3.66 -4.53
N PRO A 141 -7.22 3.10 -3.94
CA PRO A 141 -8.36 2.61 -4.69
C PRO A 141 -9.17 3.74 -5.34
N TYR A 142 -9.81 3.43 -6.45
CA TYR A 142 -10.78 4.32 -7.10
C TYR A 142 -11.93 3.50 -7.72
N TRP A 143 -13.05 4.15 -8.00
CA TRP A 143 -14.14 3.51 -8.74
C TRP A 143 -13.90 3.56 -10.24
N ILE A 144 -13.88 2.39 -10.90
CA ILE A 144 -13.84 2.28 -12.37
C ILE A 144 -15.14 2.84 -12.95
N GLU A 145 -16.27 2.48 -12.32
CA GLU A 145 -17.59 3.02 -12.58
C GLU A 145 -18.40 3.08 -11.26
N PRO A 146 -19.48 3.87 -11.18
CA PRO A 146 -20.27 3.98 -9.97
C PRO A 146 -20.84 2.62 -9.55
N PRO A 147 -20.48 2.11 -8.35
CA PRO A 147 -21.00 0.84 -7.89
C PRO A 147 -22.45 0.99 -7.40
N PRO A 148 -23.23 -0.11 -7.35
CA PRO A 148 -24.57 -0.09 -6.76
C PRO A 148 -24.49 0.18 -5.26
N GLU A 149 -25.53 0.78 -4.66
CA GLU A 149 -25.57 1.11 -3.22
C GLU A 149 -25.29 -0.12 -2.32
N THR A 150 -25.67 -1.32 -2.76
CA THR A 150 -25.40 -2.57 -2.03
C THR A 150 -23.90 -2.93 -1.96
N ALA A 151 -23.08 -2.38 -2.86
CA ALA A 151 -21.63 -2.63 -2.84
C ALA A 151 -20.96 -1.93 -1.64
N TYR A 152 -21.35 -0.69 -1.34
CA TYR A 152 -20.79 0.06 -0.21
C TYR A 152 -21.01 -0.68 1.11
N ALA A 153 -22.25 -1.12 1.37
CA ALA A 153 -22.57 -1.87 2.57
C ALA A 153 -21.82 -3.21 2.63
N ALA A 154 -21.69 -3.93 1.50
CA ALA A 154 -21.01 -5.22 1.44
C ALA A 154 -19.50 -5.09 1.65
N MET A 155 -18.90 -4.01 1.17
CA MET A 155 -17.47 -3.72 1.32
C MET A 155 -17.13 -3.05 2.66
N GLY A 156 -18.14 -2.64 3.43
CA GLY A 156 -17.94 -1.94 4.71
C GLY A 156 -17.32 -0.54 4.56
N ILE A 157 -17.59 0.14 3.45
CA ILE A 157 -17.08 1.46 3.11
C ILE A 157 -18.21 2.46 2.94
N SER A 158 -17.90 3.74 3.11
CA SER A 158 -18.83 4.83 2.93
C SER A 158 -18.79 5.37 1.50
N LYS A 159 -19.92 5.90 1.03
CA LYS A 159 -19.96 6.62 -0.23
C LYS A 159 -19.04 7.84 -0.14
N GLY A 160 -18.04 7.90 -0.95
CA GLY A 160 -17.06 8.98 -0.93
C GLY A 160 -15.72 8.61 -0.27
N ASP A 161 -15.56 7.42 0.34
CA ASP A 161 -14.24 6.93 0.72
C ASP A 161 -13.37 6.81 -0.52
N TYR A 162 -13.90 6.20 -1.57
CA TYR A 162 -13.29 6.19 -2.89
C TYR A 162 -14.17 6.94 -3.90
N VAL A 163 -13.55 7.50 -4.91
CA VAL A 163 -14.21 8.26 -5.98
C VAL A 163 -13.73 7.78 -7.35
N SER A 164 -14.24 8.33 -8.43
CA SER A 164 -13.73 8.02 -9.78
C SER A 164 -12.26 8.43 -9.92
N LEU A 165 -11.57 7.88 -10.91
CA LEU A 165 -10.19 8.28 -11.22
C LEU A 165 -10.10 9.80 -11.52
N TYR A 166 -11.13 10.35 -12.17
CA TYR A 166 -11.20 11.79 -12.43
C TYR A 166 -11.36 12.62 -11.15
N ASP A 167 -12.27 12.24 -10.26
CA ASP A 167 -12.46 12.95 -8.98
C ASP A 167 -11.26 12.75 -8.03
N THR A 168 -10.50 11.67 -8.20
CA THR A 168 -9.23 11.47 -7.48
C THR A 168 -8.20 12.54 -7.87
N LEU A 169 -8.15 12.95 -9.16
CA LEU A 169 -7.35 14.07 -9.61
C LEU A 169 -7.75 15.36 -8.91
N ASP A 170 -9.05 15.66 -8.80
CA ASP A 170 -9.53 16.84 -8.08
C ASP A 170 -9.13 16.83 -6.61
N ARG A 171 -9.09 15.65 -5.96
CA ARG A 171 -8.58 15.50 -4.59
C ARG A 171 -7.09 15.82 -4.48
N PHE A 172 -6.27 15.38 -5.44
CA PHE A 172 -4.85 15.74 -5.47
C PHE A 172 -4.65 17.24 -5.63
N GLU A 173 -5.34 17.88 -6.58
CA GLU A 173 -5.24 19.31 -6.82
C GLU A 173 -5.70 20.11 -5.60
N SER A 174 -6.80 19.72 -4.96
CA SER A 174 -7.30 20.34 -3.73
C SER A 174 -6.34 20.20 -2.56
N ALA A 175 -5.51 19.15 -2.53
CA ALA A 175 -4.44 18.97 -1.56
C ALA A 175 -3.14 19.73 -1.90
N GLY A 176 -3.14 20.53 -2.97
CA GLY A 176 -1.95 21.28 -3.43
C GLY A 176 -0.94 20.39 -4.17
N MET A 177 -1.41 19.27 -4.73
CA MET A 177 -0.58 18.32 -5.47
C MET A 177 -0.90 18.37 -6.96
N ARG A 178 0.11 18.09 -7.78
CA ARG A 178 -0.01 17.89 -9.22
C ARG A 178 0.32 16.42 -9.54
N LEU A 179 -0.61 15.73 -10.17
CA LEU A 179 -0.36 14.39 -10.73
C LEU A 179 0.62 14.50 -11.90
N VAL A 180 1.74 13.77 -11.84
CA VAL A 180 2.76 13.82 -12.90
C VAL A 180 2.90 12.49 -13.63
N GLU A 181 2.50 11.38 -13.01
CA GLU A 181 2.47 10.04 -13.62
C GLU A 181 1.60 9.11 -12.78
N MET A 182 1.15 8.01 -13.35
CA MET A 182 0.43 6.96 -12.62
C MET A 182 0.69 5.59 -13.23
N VAL A 183 0.64 4.55 -12.39
CA VAL A 183 0.63 3.15 -12.79
C VAL A 183 -0.58 2.50 -12.18
N LEU A 184 -1.48 1.97 -13.01
CA LEU A 184 -2.73 1.38 -12.56
C LEU A 184 -2.63 -0.15 -12.54
N ALA A 185 -3.21 -0.76 -11.51
CA ALA A 185 -3.39 -2.19 -11.44
C ALA A 185 -4.40 -2.67 -12.48
N ASP A 186 -4.17 -3.86 -13.02
CA ASP A 186 -5.12 -4.55 -13.89
C ASP A 186 -5.89 -5.65 -13.13
N HIS A 187 -6.81 -6.29 -13.82
CA HIS A 187 -7.56 -7.40 -13.23
C HIS A 187 -6.68 -8.57 -12.80
N TYR A 188 -5.57 -8.82 -13.49
CA TYR A 188 -4.64 -9.87 -13.11
C TYR A 188 -3.94 -9.53 -11.78
N GLY A 189 -3.47 -8.30 -11.62
CA GLY A 189 -2.89 -7.82 -10.36
C GLY A 189 -3.88 -7.97 -9.18
N TRP A 190 -5.14 -7.55 -9.39
CA TRP A 190 -6.19 -7.71 -8.40
C TRP A 190 -6.49 -9.19 -8.07
N ASP A 191 -6.65 -10.06 -9.07
CA ASP A 191 -6.89 -11.48 -8.86
C ASP A 191 -5.70 -12.14 -8.12
N ARG A 192 -4.46 -11.69 -8.39
CA ARG A 192 -3.24 -12.17 -7.70
C ARG A 192 -3.06 -11.59 -6.30
N TYR A 193 -3.70 -10.48 -5.99
CA TYR A 193 -3.75 -9.94 -4.64
C TYR A 193 -4.83 -10.61 -3.78
N GLU A 194 -6.02 -10.82 -4.30
CA GLU A 194 -7.13 -11.38 -3.53
C GLU A 194 -7.08 -12.91 -3.36
N ALA A 195 -6.84 -13.64 -4.44
CA ALA A 195 -6.97 -15.09 -4.40
C ALA A 195 -5.94 -15.82 -3.51
N PRO A 196 -4.66 -15.42 -3.42
CA PRO A 196 -3.72 -16.02 -2.49
C PRO A 196 -4.07 -15.81 -1.02
N GLN A 197 -4.78 -14.72 -0.66
CA GLN A 197 -5.26 -14.52 0.71
C GLN A 197 -6.26 -15.62 1.10
N TRP A 198 -7.11 -16.04 0.16
CA TRP A 198 -8.06 -17.12 0.43
C TRP A 198 -7.35 -18.45 0.72
N MET A 199 -6.29 -18.75 -0.04
CA MET A 199 -5.46 -19.94 0.17
C MET A 199 -4.70 -19.84 1.49
N ALA A 200 -4.08 -18.71 1.79
CA ALA A 200 -3.33 -18.51 3.03
C ALA A 200 -4.20 -18.72 4.28
N VAL A 201 -5.43 -18.19 4.26
CA VAL A 201 -6.38 -18.38 5.36
C VAL A 201 -6.88 -19.82 5.43
N ASP A 202 -7.17 -20.48 4.30
CA ASP A 202 -7.60 -21.87 4.26
C ASP A 202 -6.51 -22.79 4.84
N ASP A 203 -5.26 -22.64 4.44
CA ASP A 203 -4.12 -23.40 4.96
C ASP A 203 -3.88 -23.14 6.46
N PHE A 204 -4.06 -21.89 6.89
CA PHE A 204 -3.98 -21.55 8.32
C PHE A 204 -5.05 -22.26 9.13
N LEU A 205 -6.31 -22.22 8.69
CA LEU A 205 -7.44 -22.87 9.37
C LEU A 205 -7.28 -24.39 9.40
N CYS A 206 -6.82 -25.00 8.31
CA CYS A 206 -6.54 -26.45 8.27
C CYS A 206 -5.42 -26.84 9.25
N SER A 207 -4.40 -26.00 9.41
CA SER A 207 -3.25 -26.27 10.27
C SER A 207 -3.52 -25.94 11.75
N ASN A 208 -4.51 -25.10 12.03
CA ASN A 208 -4.83 -24.59 13.37
C ASN A 208 -6.34 -24.71 13.67
N PRO A 209 -6.91 -25.93 13.68
CA PRO A 209 -8.37 -26.12 13.81
C PRO A 209 -8.93 -25.65 15.15
N ASP A 210 -8.11 -25.60 16.20
CA ASP A 210 -8.48 -25.17 17.55
C ASP A 210 -8.15 -23.70 17.83
N ASP A 211 -7.76 -22.91 16.83
CA ASP A 211 -7.48 -21.51 17.00
C ASP A 211 -8.76 -20.75 17.43
N PRO A 212 -8.72 -19.95 18.51
CA PRO A 212 -9.92 -19.31 19.04
C PRO A 212 -10.59 -18.34 18.04
N ASP A 213 -9.83 -17.78 17.11
CA ASP A 213 -10.33 -16.84 16.10
C ASP A 213 -10.74 -17.55 14.80
N ALA A 214 -10.57 -18.87 14.68
CA ALA A 214 -10.87 -19.62 13.46
C ALA A 214 -12.29 -19.41 12.91
N PRO A 215 -13.37 -19.38 13.73
CA PRO A 215 -14.71 -19.12 13.23
C PRO A 215 -14.85 -17.72 12.60
N GLU A 216 -14.34 -16.69 13.27
CA GLU A 216 -14.40 -15.31 12.79
C GLU A 216 -13.55 -15.08 11.53
N LEU A 217 -12.35 -15.67 11.50
CA LEU A 217 -11.45 -15.62 10.36
C LEU A 217 -12.07 -16.29 9.13
N ASN A 218 -12.72 -17.45 9.32
CA ASN A 218 -13.42 -18.16 8.23
C ASN A 218 -14.62 -17.36 7.69
N GLU A 219 -15.40 -16.75 8.57
CA GLU A 219 -16.51 -15.88 8.17
C GLU A 219 -15.99 -14.67 7.38
N TRP A 220 -14.96 -14.01 7.90
CA TRP A 220 -14.35 -12.85 7.27
C TRP A 220 -13.84 -13.18 5.85
N ILE A 221 -13.04 -14.25 5.68
CA ILE A 221 -12.47 -14.57 4.36
C ILE A 221 -13.55 -15.07 3.37
N SER A 222 -14.58 -15.76 3.87
CA SER A 222 -15.71 -16.17 3.06
C SER A 222 -16.51 -14.97 2.54
N ASN A 223 -16.70 -13.96 3.37
CA ASN A 223 -17.34 -12.71 2.97
C ASN A 223 -16.44 -11.92 1.99
N ASN A 224 -15.15 -11.76 2.28
CA ASN A 224 -14.19 -11.10 1.39
C ASN A 224 -14.24 -11.69 -0.02
N ARG A 225 -14.17 -13.02 -0.15
CA ARG A 225 -14.25 -13.71 -1.44
C ARG A 225 -15.53 -13.38 -2.20
N ARG A 226 -16.69 -13.41 -1.52
CA ARG A 226 -17.99 -13.10 -2.13
C ARG A 226 -18.07 -11.64 -2.58
N VAL A 227 -17.60 -10.73 -1.76
CA VAL A 227 -17.61 -9.29 -2.01
C VAL A 227 -16.69 -8.95 -3.18
N TYR A 228 -15.47 -9.50 -3.19
CA TYR A 228 -14.55 -9.31 -4.29
C TYR A 228 -15.11 -9.80 -5.62
N LEU A 229 -15.58 -11.06 -5.69
CA LEU A 229 -16.11 -11.64 -6.93
C LEU A 229 -17.40 -10.97 -7.42
N LYS A 230 -18.20 -10.42 -6.51
CA LYS A 230 -19.48 -9.77 -6.86
C LYS A 230 -19.30 -8.29 -7.22
N TYR A 231 -18.42 -7.60 -6.53
CA TYR A 231 -18.30 -6.15 -6.63
C TYR A 231 -16.85 -5.70 -6.90
N GLY A 232 -15.88 -6.08 -6.06
CA GLY A 232 -14.52 -5.55 -6.10
C GLY A 232 -13.89 -5.69 -7.49
N ARG A 233 -13.93 -6.90 -8.05
CA ARG A 233 -13.34 -7.21 -9.35
C ARG A 233 -13.90 -6.38 -10.52
N HIS A 234 -15.14 -5.91 -10.40
CA HIS A 234 -15.81 -5.16 -11.47
C HIS A 234 -15.70 -3.65 -11.27
N TYR A 235 -15.90 -3.19 -10.04
CA TYR A 235 -16.04 -1.76 -9.75
C TYR A 235 -14.78 -1.10 -9.22
N LEU A 236 -13.87 -1.87 -8.59
CA LEU A 236 -12.74 -1.30 -7.86
C LEU A 236 -11.46 -1.33 -8.70
N GLY A 237 -10.95 -0.16 -9.02
CA GLY A 237 -9.61 0.06 -9.53
C GLY A 237 -8.63 0.36 -8.39
N TRP A 238 -7.35 0.30 -8.68
CA TRP A 238 -6.27 0.69 -7.78
C TRP A 238 -5.08 1.20 -8.58
N GLY A 239 -4.31 2.12 -8.02
CA GLY A 239 -3.13 2.62 -8.69
C GLY A 239 -2.14 3.28 -7.76
N VAL A 240 -0.90 3.39 -8.21
CA VAL A 240 0.12 4.24 -7.62
C VAL A 240 0.20 5.54 -8.43
N PHE A 241 -0.02 6.65 -7.74
CA PHE A 241 0.00 7.99 -8.28
C PHE A 241 1.29 8.70 -7.88
N VAL A 242 1.99 9.23 -8.85
CA VAL A 242 3.24 9.99 -8.66
C VAL A 242 2.89 11.47 -8.67
N LEU A 243 3.15 12.14 -7.55
CA LEU A 243 2.71 13.51 -7.31
C LEU A 243 3.90 14.44 -7.03
N ARG A 244 3.70 15.70 -7.37
CA ARG A 244 4.57 16.82 -6.95
C ARG A 244 3.76 17.90 -6.27
N LEU A 245 4.39 18.66 -5.39
CA LEU A 245 3.81 19.90 -4.90
C LEU A 245 3.50 20.85 -6.07
N SER A 246 2.32 21.45 -6.05
CA SER A 246 1.99 22.55 -6.95
C SER A 246 2.85 23.77 -6.61
N HIS A 247 3.23 24.52 -7.62
CA HIS A 247 4.04 25.74 -7.46
C HIS A 247 3.17 26.90 -7.01
#